data_365b790165887b55ea3e311d7926a96b
#
_entry.id   365b790165887b55ea3e311d7926a96b
#
_cell.length_a   1.000
_cell.length_b   1.000
_cell.length_c   1.000
_cell.angle_alpha   90.00
_cell.angle_beta   90.00
_cell.angle_gamma   90.00
#
_symmetry.space_group_name_H-M   'P 1'
#
loop_
_entity.id
_entity.type
_entity.pdbx_description
1 polymer ?
#
loop_
_entity_poly.entity_id
_entity_poly.type
_entity_poly.pdbx_seq_one_letter_code
_entity_poly.pdbx_strand_id
1 'polypeptide(L)'
;MNILLVSQYFWPEGFRVNDLVAGWEERGHNVTVLTGIPNYAAGRPYPGYTAFGPSTETFGRSRVVRVPLVPRGRGGRLRMAANYVSFALAASLLGPGRCRGPVDLIFVFQMSPVTMAIPAVILRRLRRVPMALWVQDLWPETLVAAKAVRSPLLLGLVERLVRALYRRSDLVLVQSEKFVEPVVRRGADAARVRYLPNWAESFYRPVPLAKDGDDPVSLPRGFVILFAGNLGEVQSLETIVEAAALVRSEAPQIQWVFMGVGRRRAWLEEEILRRGLGASVHLRDARPAEAMPVWAAAADALLVTLRADPVLALT
;
A
#
# COMPACT_ATOMS: atom_id res chain seq x y z
N MET A 1 -4.13 -10.02 24.07
CA MET A 1 -4.24 -8.56 24.15
C MET A 1 -5.42 -8.10 23.32
N ASN A 2 -6.03 -6.97 23.72
CA ASN A 2 -7.07 -6.30 22.94
C ASN A 2 -6.41 -5.16 22.13
N ILE A 3 -6.33 -5.32 20.83
CA ILE A 3 -5.62 -4.39 19.92
C ILE A 3 -6.68 -3.58 19.16
N LEU A 4 -6.56 -2.25 19.22
CA LEU A 4 -7.30 -1.36 18.34
C LEU A 4 -6.39 -0.94 17.19
N LEU A 5 -6.63 -1.51 16.01
CA LEU A 5 -5.96 -1.15 14.78
C LEU A 5 -6.64 0.07 14.15
N VAL A 6 -5.86 1.06 13.76
CA VAL A 6 -6.33 2.23 13.01
C VAL A 6 -5.63 2.26 11.65
N SER A 7 -6.42 2.15 10.60
CA SER A 7 -5.95 2.29 9.21
C SER A 7 -7.09 2.82 8.35
N GLN A 8 -6.80 3.73 7.42
CA GLN A 8 -7.83 4.22 6.50
C GLN A 8 -8.30 3.14 5.54
N TYR A 9 -7.42 2.19 5.20
CA TYR A 9 -7.66 1.11 4.26
C TYR A 9 -7.63 -0.23 4.99
N PHE A 10 -8.57 -1.09 4.67
CA PHE A 10 -8.69 -2.43 5.22
C PHE A 10 -9.55 -3.29 4.28
N TRP A 11 -9.57 -4.60 4.53
CA TRP A 11 -10.41 -5.53 3.80
C TRP A 11 -11.79 -4.92 3.48
N PRO A 12 -12.37 -5.15 2.26
CA PRO A 12 -11.91 -6.05 1.20
C PRO A 12 -10.82 -5.47 0.28
N GLU A 13 -10.25 -4.31 0.63
CA GLU A 13 -9.09 -3.77 -0.06
C GLU A 13 -7.86 -4.63 0.26
N GLY A 14 -7.10 -5.05 -0.77
CA GLY A 14 -5.95 -5.95 -0.63
C GLY A 14 -4.70 -5.25 -0.11
N PHE A 15 -4.65 -5.00 1.19
CA PHE A 15 -3.49 -4.42 1.86
C PHE A 15 -2.90 -5.38 2.90
N ARG A 16 -1.61 -5.31 3.11
CA ARG A 16 -0.85 -6.14 4.06
C ARG A 16 -1.38 -6.07 5.51
N VAL A 17 -2.08 -5.01 5.85
CA VAL A 17 -2.74 -4.88 7.16
C VAL A 17 -3.79 -5.97 7.42
N ASN A 18 -4.37 -6.55 6.35
CA ASN A 18 -5.32 -7.67 6.49
C ASN A 18 -4.62 -8.91 7.02
N ASP A 19 -3.45 -9.22 6.45
CA ASP A 19 -2.61 -10.34 6.87
C ASP A 19 -2.08 -10.13 8.30
N LEU A 20 -1.73 -8.90 8.66
CA LEU A 20 -1.34 -8.56 10.03
C LEU A 20 -2.44 -8.88 11.04
N VAL A 21 -3.69 -8.53 10.73
CA VAL A 21 -4.85 -8.81 11.60
C VAL A 21 -5.09 -10.31 11.72
N ALA A 22 -5.07 -11.04 10.59
CA ALA A 22 -5.20 -12.49 10.58
C ALA A 22 -4.13 -13.16 11.45
N GLY A 23 -2.87 -12.76 11.30
CA GLY A 23 -1.76 -13.29 12.11
C GLY A 23 -1.86 -12.95 13.61
N TRP A 24 -2.47 -11.84 13.99
CA TRP A 24 -2.75 -11.55 15.39
C TRP A 24 -3.90 -12.41 15.94
N GLU A 25 -4.94 -12.64 15.15
CA GLU A 25 -6.02 -13.56 15.54
C GLU A 25 -5.53 -14.99 15.78
N GLU A 26 -4.66 -15.49 14.89
CA GLU A 26 -4.03 -16.82 15.05
C GLU A 26 -3.23 -16.93 16.34
N ARG A 27 -2.65 -15.82 16.81
CA ARG A 27 -1.91 -15.74 18.07
C ARG A 27 -2.78 -15.45 19.29
N GLY A 28 -4.11 -15.49 19.14
CA GLY A 28 -5.06 -15.34 20.23
C GLY A 28 -5.29 -13.90 20.69
N HIS A 29 -4.98 -12.89 19.86
CA HIS A 29 -5.32 -11.51 20.16
C HIS A 29 -6.74 -11.17 19.72
N ASN A 30 -7.41 -10.28 20.45
CA ASN A 30 -8.70 -9.72 20.07
C ASN A 30 -8.44 -8.40 19.32
N VAL A 31 -8.89 -8.32 18.09
CA VAL A 31 -8.64 -7.14 17.26
C VAL A 31 -9.95 -6.40 16.96
N THR A 32 -9.92 -5.08 17.14
CA THR A 32 -10.93 -4.18 16.60
C THR A 32 -10.24 -3.27 15.58
N VAL A 33 -10.80 -3.19 14.39
CA VAL A 33 -10.25 -2.37 13.30
C VAL A 33 -11.11 -1.13 13.13
N LEU A 34 -10.52 0.05 13.24
CA LEU A 34 -11.15 1.33 12.88
C LEU A 34 -10.65 1.75 11.49
N THR A 35 -11.55 1.75 10.52
CA THR A 35 -11.21 1.97 9.11
C THR A 35 -12.27 2.79 8.38
N GLY A 36 -11.97 3.17 7.14
CA GLY A 36 -12.91 3.85 6.24
C GLY A 36 -13.79 2.89 5.44
N ILE A 37 -14.72 3.46 4.68
CA ILE A 37 -15.44 2.74 3.63
C ILE A 37 -14.46 2.37 2.51
N PRO A 38 -14.39 1.11 2.05
CA PRO A 38 -13.43 0.69 1.03
C PRO A 38 -13.74 1.35 -0.32
N ASN A 39 -12.73 2.01 -0.87
CA ASN A 39 -12.86 2.77 -2.12
C ASN A 39 -11.52 2.87 -2.90
N TYR A 40 -10.48 2.20 -2.43
CA TYR A 40 -9.15 2.26 -3.05
C TYR A 40 -9.15 1.58 -4.42
N ALA A 41 -8.25 2.06 -5.27
CA ALA A 41 -8.10 1.82 -6.68
C ALA A 41 -9.29 2.30 -7.53
N ALA A 42 -10.50 1.77 -7.35
CA ALA A 42 -11.67 2.14 -8.17
C ALA A 42 -12.19 3.58 -7.92
N GLY A 43 -11.84 4.20 -6.80
CA GLY A 43 -12.27 5.54 -6.42
C GLY A 43 -13.74 5.66 -6.03
N ARG A 44 -14.48 4.56 -6.04
CA ARG A 44 -15.89 4.44 -5.61
C ARG A 44 -16.02 3.36 -4.56
N PRO A 45 -17.05 3.40 -3.70
CA PRO A 45 -17.29 2.32 -2.77
C PRO A 45 -17.38 0.97 -3.49
N TYR A 46 -16.88 -0.07 -2.85
CA TYR A 46 -16.98 -1.45 -3.34
C TYR A 46 -18.44 -1.91 -3.36
N PRO A 47 -18.81 -2.95 -4.15
CA PRO A 47 -20.13 -3.56 -4.09
C PRO A 47 -20.54 -3.91 -2.65
N GLY A 48 -21.75 -3.58 -2.26
CA GLY A 48 -22.25 -3.74 -0.89
C GLY A 48 -21.93 -2.60 0.09
N TYR A 49 -21.13 -1.59 -0.34
CA TYR A 49 -20.79 -0.43 0.49
C TYR A 49 -21.37 0.87 -0.10
N THR A 50 -21.73 1.78 0.80
CA THR A 50 -22.09 3.16 0.47
C THR A 50 -21.09 4.11 1.16
N ALA A 51 -21.18 5.41 0.88
CA ALA A 51 -20.32 6.40 1.57
C ALA A 51 -20.56 6.45 3.09
N PHE A 52 -21.66 5.88 3.60
CA PHE A 52 -22.08 5.92 5.00
C PHE A 52 -22.17 4.55 5.69
N GLY A 53 -22.06 3.45 4.98
CA GLY A 53 -22.18 2.12 5.59
C GLY A 53 -21.84 0.94 4.68
N PRO A 54 -21.76 -0.26 5.21
CA PRO A 54 -22.04 -0.64 6.60
C PRO A 54 -21.07 -0.03 7.62
N SER A 55 -21.55 0.21 8.86
CA SER A 55 -20.73 0.83 9.91
C SER A 55 -19.99 -0.18 10.80
N THR A 56 -20.41 -1.44 10.78
CA THR A 56 -19.76 -2.54 11.50
C THR A 56 -19.93 -3.84 10.73
N GLU A 57 -18.87 -4.61 10.66
CA GLU A 57 -18.81 -5.94 10.04
C GLU A 57 -17.72 -6.77 10.73
N THR A 58 -17.47 -7.98 10.24
CA THR A 58 -16.44 -8.88 10.77
C THR A 58 -15.45 -9.27 9.69
N PHE A 59 -14.18 -9.41 10.08
CA PHE A 59 -13.13 -10.02 9.27
C PHE A 59 -12.49 -11.10 10.14
N GLY A 60 -12.65 -12.37 9.76
CA GLY A 60 -12.34 -13.48 10.66
C GLY A 60 -13.11 -13.35 11.98
N ARG A 61 -12.39 -13.26 13.09
CA ARG A 61 -12.95 -13.00 14.44
C ARG A 61 -12.90 -11.54 14.83
N SER A 62 -12.24 -10.70 14.03
CA SER A 62 -12.04 -9.29 14.30
C SER A 62 -13.27 -8.46 13.99
N ARG A 63 -13.58 -7.54 14.88
CA ARG A 63 -14.63 -6.54 14.66
C ARG A 63 -14.07 -5.39 13.80
N VAL A 64 -14.72 -5.11 12.67
CA VAL A 64 -14.38 -4.00 11.79
C VAL A 64 -15.38 -2.87 11.97
N VAL A 65 -14.91 -1.73 12.43
CA VAL A 65 -15.69 -0.49 12.61
C VAL A 65 -15.35 0.46 11.48
N ARG A 66 -16.34 0.74 10.63
CA ARG A 66 -16.17 1.65 9.51
C ARG A 66 -16.75 3.02 9.80
N VAL A 67 -16.05 4.03 9.31
CA VAL A 67 -16.52 5.41 9.35
C VAL A 67 -16.76 5.93 7.94
N PRO A 68 -17.74 6.84 7.78
CA PRO A 68 -17.99 7.48 6.49
C PRO A 68 -16.78 8.28 6.03
N LEU A 69 -16.59 8.33 4.73
CA LEU A 69 -15.59 9.19 4.10
C LEU A 69 -16.06 9.61 2.70
N VAL A 70 -15.46 10.66 2.18
CA VAL A 70 -15.63 11.07 0.79
C VAL A 70 -14.83 10.11 -0.10
N PRO A 71 -15.47 9.35 -1.02
CA PRO A 71 -14.73 8.44 -1.91
C PRO A 71 -13.74 9.19 -2.80
N ARG A 72 -12.62 8.56 -3.14
CA ARG A 72 -11.50 9.15 -3.93
C ARG A 72 -11.93 9.65 -5.31
N GLY A 73 -12.98 9.08 -5.89
CA GLY A 73 -13.42 9.39 -7.24
C GLY A 73 -12.41 8.98 -8.31
N ARG A 74 -12.49 9.61 -9.46
CA ARG A 74 -11.54 9.40 -10.57
C ARG A 74 -10.18 10.07 -10.32
N GLY A 75 -9.90 10.53 -9.12
CA GLY A 75 -8.69 11.28 -8.77
C GLY A 75 -8.92 12.78 -8.78
N GLY A 76 -7.84 13.53 -8.68
CA GLY A 76 -7.85 14.97 -8.49
C GLY A 76 -7.46 15.36 -7.07
N ARG A 77 -6.62 16.41 -6.97
CA ARG A 77 -5.98 16.81 -5.70
C ARG A 77 -6.98 17.15 -4.59
N LEU A 78 -8.02 17.88 -4.92
CA LEU A 78 -9.05 18.31 -3.96
C LEU A 78 -9.86 17.12 -3.43
N ARG A 79 -10.26 16.21 -4.32
CA ARG A 79 -11.04 15.05 -3.92
C ARG A 79 -10.21 14.06 -3.10
N MET A 80 -8.92 13.92 -3.41
CA MET A 80 -7.99 13.15 -2.62
C MET A 80 -7.82 13.75 -1.22
N ALA A 81 -7.63 15.07 -1.13
CA ALA A 81 -7.56 15.77 0.16
C ALA A 81 -8.87 15.61 0.97
N ALA A 82 -10.03 15.74 0.31
CA ALA A 82 -11.32 15.52 0.96
C ALA A 82 -11.48 14.09 1.49
N ASN A 83 -11.03 13.08 0.73
CA ASN A 83 -11.00 11.68 1.18
C ASN A 83 -10.17 11.51 2.46
N TYR A 84 -8.99 12.09 2.50
CA TYR A 84 -8.06 12.00 3.62
C TYR A 84 -8.57 12.73 4.87
N VAL A 85 -9.06 13.95 4.68
CA VAL A 85 -9.57 14.77 5.78
C VAL A 85 -10.87 14.20 6.34
N SER A 86 -11.78 13.75 5.46
CA SER A 86 -13.06 13.17 5.89
C SER A 86 -12.87 11.90 6.74
N PHE A 87 -11.94 11.02 6.37
CA PHE A 87 -11.60 9.87 7.20
C PHE A 87 -11.06 10.31 8.56
N ALA A 88 -10.06 11.20 8.58
CA ALA A 88 -9.45 11.66 9.82
C ALA A 88 -10.49 12.28 10.77
N LEU A 89 -11.39 13.11 10.24
CA LEU A 89 -12.48 13.74 11.02
C LEU A 89 -13.50 12.71 11.50
N ALA A 90 -14.02 11.88 10.60
CA ALA A 90 -15.05 10.90 10.94
C ALA A 90 -14.53 9.86 11.96
N ALA A 91 -13.30 9.36 11.78
CA ALA A 91 -12.69 8.41 12.70
C ALA A 91 -12.38 9.06 14.07
N SER A 92 -12.01 10.34 14.09
CA SER A 92 -11.78 11.09 15.33
C SER A 92 -13.06 11.33 16.13
N LEU A 93 -14.16 11.63 15.45
CA LEU A 93 -15.45 11.95 16.09
C LEU A 93 -16.23 10.68 16.47
N LEU A 94 -16.29 9.71 15.57
CA LEU A 94 -17.12 8.51 15.74
C LEU A 94 -16.37 7.34 16.39
N GLY A 95 -15.05 7.27 16.21
CA GLY A 95 -14.19 6.19 16.73
C GLY A 95 -14.34 5.98 18.23
N PRO A 96 -14.27 7.03 19.08
CA PRO A 96 -14.41 6.88 20.53
C PRO A 96 -15.71 6.20 20.97
N GLY A 97 -16.83 6.54 20.31
CA GLY A 97 -18.15 5.97 20.62
C GLY A 97 -18.40 4.59 19.98
N ARG A 98 -17.76 4.30 18.85
CA ARG A 98 -17.96 3.05 18.10
C ARG A 98 -16.98 1.93 18.48
N CYS A 99 -15.74 2.27 18.82
CA CYS A 99 -14.71 1.31 19.26
C CYS A 99 -14.78 1.11 20.79
N ARG A 100 -15.93 0.57 21.27
CA ARG A 100 -16.15 0.28 22.69
C ARG A 100 -15.48 -1.04 23.09
N GLY A 101 -15.18 -1.21 24.38
CA GLY A 101 -14.55 -2.40 24.95
C GLY A 101 -13.12 -2.13 25.43
N PRO A 102 -12.45 -3.14 25.99
CA PRO A 102 -11.07 -3.03 26.46
C PRO A 102 -10.13 -2.84 25.27
N VAL A 103 -9.11 -2.02 25.49
CA VAL A 103 -8.01 -1.78 24.54
C VAL A 103 -6.72 -1.74 25.36
N ASP A 104 -5.76 -2.59 24.99
CA ASP A 104 -4.44 -2.65 25.62
C ASP A 104 -3.39 -1.89 24.80
N LEU A 105 -3.61 -1.81 23.48
CA LEU A 105 -2.71 -1.20 22.51
C LEU A 105 -3.51 -0.59 21.35
N ILE A 106 -3.14 0.62 20.96
CA ILE A 106 -3.54 1.20 19.68
C ILE A 106 -2.39 1.00 18.69
N PHE A 107 -2.69 0.36 17.57
CA PHE A 107 -1.73 0.16 16.49
C PHE A 107 -2.17 0.92 15.24
N VAL A 108 -1.27 1.72 14.69
CA VAL A 108 -1.54 2.49 13.45
C VAL A 108 -0.73 1.90 12.31
N PHE A 109 -1.42 1.39 11.30
CA PHE A 109 -0.79 1.01 10.02
C PHE A 109 -0.79 2.23 9.11
N GLN A 110 0.30 3.03 9.19
CA GLN A 110 0.37 4.33 8.55
C GLN A 110 0.92 4.21 7.13
N MET A 111 0.02 4.08 6.18
CA MET A 111 0.25 4.33 4.76
C MET A 111 -0.01 5.82 4.44
N SER A 112 -0.08 6.15 3.17
CA SER A 112 -0.60 7.46 2.73
C SER A 112 -2.13 7.47 2.79
N PRO A 113 -2.73 8.43 3.48
CA PRO A 113 -2.16 9.66 4.05
C PRO A 113 -1.72 9.52 5.52
N VAL A 114 -0.77 10.35 5.93
CA VAL A 114 -0.35 10.43 7.35
C VAL A 114 -1.47 10.87 8.30
N THR A 115 -2.48 11.58 7.79
CA THR A 115 -3.65 12.05 8.57
C THR A 115 -4.46 10.91 9.19
N MET A 116 -4.34 9.68 8.67
CA MET A 116 -5.01 8.51 9.23
C MET A 116 -4.56 8.18 10.67
N ALA A 117 -3.41 8.70 11.12
CA ALA A 117 -2.93 8.52 12.48
C ALA A 117 -3.56 9.50 13.49
N ILE A 118 -4.24 10.56 13.04
CA ILE A 118 -4.86 11.56 13.93
C ILE A 118 -5.87 10.93 14.90
N PRO A 119 -6.85 10.12 14.43
CA PRO A 119 -7.81 9.48 15.34
C PRO A 119 -7.15 8.58 16.38
N ALA A 120 -6.04 7.94 16.06
CA ALA A 120 -5.31 7.11 17.01
C ALA A 120 -4.72 7.93 18.17
N VAL A 121 -4.20 9.12 17.90
CA VAL A 121 -3.71 10.03 18.95
C VAL A 121 -4.83 10.47 19.89
N ILE A 122 -6.03 10.73 19.34
CA ILE A 122 -7.21 11.09 20.15
C ILE A 122 -7.63 9.90 21.01
N LEU A 123 -7.75 8.72 20.41
CA LEU A 123 -8.12 7.49 21.12
C LEU A 123 -7.10 7.13 22.20
N ARG A 124 -5.80 7.24 21.91
CA ARG A 124 -4.71 7.06 22.89
C ARG A 124 -4.92 7.94 24.12
N ARG A 125 -5.20 9.22 23.90
CA ARG A 125 -5.42 10.17 25.00
C ARG A 125 -6.67 9.84 25.82
N LEU A 126 -7.77 9.46 25.15
CA LEU A 126 -9.03 9.12 25.81
C LEU A 126 -8.96 7.80 26.55
N ARG A 127 -8.29 6.80 26.00
CA ARG A 127 -8.18 5.44 26.55
C ARG A 127 -6.99 5.28 27.52
N ARG A 128 -6.01 6.21 27.48
CA ARG A 128 -4.78 6.17 28.27
C ARG A 128 -3.97 4.88 28.05
N VAL A 129 -3.90 4.41 26.81
CA VAL A 129 -3.18 3.20 26.40
C VAL A 129 -2.02 3.56 25.48
N PRO A 130 -0.97 2.71 25.37
CA PRO A 130 0.13 2.94 24.46
C PRO A 130 -0.29 2.91 23.00
N MET A 131 0.47 3.61 22.15
CA MET A 131 0.28 3.67 20.71
C MET A 131 1.56 3.30 19.98
N ALA A 132 1.48 2.31 19.11
CA ALA A 132 2.50 1.97 18.14
C ALA A 132 2.10 2.53 16.76
N LEU A 133 3.04 3.22 16.10
CA LEU A 133 2.87 3.76 14.76
C LEU A 133 3.81 3.03 13.80
N TRP A 134 3.27 2.28 12.85
CA TRP A 134 4.08 1.63 11.82
C TRP A 134 4.08 2.44 10.54
N VAL A 135 5.22 3.08 10.28
CA VAL A 135 5.44 4.00 9.15
C VAL A 135 5.73 3.20 7.89
N GLN A 136 4.80 3.24 6.93
CA GLN A 136 4.96 2.65 5.60
C GLN A 136 5.43 3.67 4.57
N ASP A 137 5.01 4.93 4.73
CA ASP A 137 5.36 6.02 3.84
C ASP A 137 5.96 7.19 4.63
N LEU A 138 7.11 7.70 4.21
CA LEU A 138 7.70 8.91 4.77
C LEU A 138 6.98 10.15 4.25
N TRP A 139 6.39 10.90 5.16
CA TRP A 139 5.79 12.21 4.89
C TRP A 139 6.64 13.32 5.51
N PRO A 140 6.81 14.46 4.84
CA PRO A 140 6.19 14.90 3.56
C PRO A 140 6.89 14.40 2.29
N GLU A 141 8.00 13.63 2.35
CA GLU A 141 8.80 13.22 1.19
C GLU A 141 7.96 12.56 0.10
N THR A 142 7.06 11.64 0.47
CA THR A 142 6.16 10.98 -0.46
C THR A 142 5.29 11.97 -1.25
N LEU A 143 4.86 13.08 -0.62
CA LEU A 143 4.11 14.13 -1.31
C LEU A 143 4.96 14.86 -2.35
N VAL A 144 6.22 15.11 -2.03
CA VAL A 144 7.17 15.80 -2.92
C VAL A 144 7.53 14.88 -4.08
N ALA A 145 7.91 13.64 -3.81
CA ALA A 145 8.25 12.64 -4.83
C ALA A 145 7.10 12.37 -5.81
N ALA A 146 5.86 12.32 -5.30
CA ALA A 146 4.65 12.18 -6.10
C ALA A 146 4.22 13.49 -6.81
N LYS A 147 4.93 14.60 -6.61
CA LYS A 147 4.58 15.95 -7.10
C LYS A 147 3.15 16.38 -6.73
N ALA A 148 2.64 15.83 -5.61
CA ALA A 148 1.26 16.06 -5.17
C ALA A 148 1.05 17.44 -4.56
N VAL A 149 2.03 17.94 -3.80
CA VAL A 149 2.02 19.23 -3.12
C VAL A 149 3.30 20.00 -3.43
N ARG A 150 3.17 21.27 -3.79
CA ARG A 150 4.30 22.18 -4.07
C ARG A 150 4.35 23.37 -3.10
N SER A 151 3.27 23.63 -2.36
CA SER A 151 3.19 24.76 -1.42
C SER A 151 4.08 24.53 -0.21
N PRO A 152 5.07 25.41 0.07
CA PRO A 152 5.91 25.29 1.27
C PRO A 152 5.13 25.36 2.58
N LEU A 153 4.06 26.16 2.61
CA LEU A 153 3.18 26.28 3.78
C LEU A 153 2.48 24.95 4.09
N LEU A 154 1.93 24.29 3.07
CA LEU A 154 1.27 22.99 3.25
C LEU A 154 2.28 21.91 3.66
N LEU A 155 3.47 21.89 3.04
CA LEU A 155 4.54 20.98 3.43
C LEU A 155 4.98 21.23 4.88
N GLY A 156 5.09 22.48 5.31
CA GLY A 156 5.40 22.85 6.68
C GLY A 156 4.32 22.42 7.69
N LEU A 157 3.04 22.49 7.32
CA LEU A 157 1.93 21.99 8.15
C LEU A 157 1.99 20.45 8.27
N VAL A 158 2.24 19.75 7.17
CA VAL A 158 2.40 18.30 7.18
C VAL A 158 3.61 17.88 8.02
N GLU A 159 4.74 18.57 7.89
CA GLU A 159 5.93 18.34 8.71
C GLU A 159 5.64 18.48 10.21
N ARG A 160 4.90 19.54 10.60
CA ARG A 160 4.48 19.75 12.01
C ARG A 160 3.57 18.63 12.50
N LEU A 161 2.64 18.16 11.65
CA LEU A 161 1.77 17.03 11.97
C LEU A 161 2.59 15.76 12.18
N VAL A 162 3.47 15.41 11.23
CA VAL A 162 4.33 14.22 11.30
C VAL A 162 5.16 14.24 12.58
N ARG A 163 5.81 15.37 12.86
CA ARG A 163 6.59 15.57 14.09
C ARG A 163 5.74 15.39 15.36
N ALA A 164 4.51 15.87 15.35
CA ALA A 164 3.59 15.71 16.46
C ALA A 164 3.14 14.26 16.64
N LEU A 165 2.95 13.52 15.57
CA LEU A 165 2.59 12.08 15.59
C LEU A 165 3.74 11.25 16.17
N TYR A 166 4.96 11.43 15.65
CA TYR A 166 6.14 10.69 16.13
C TYR A 166 6.39 10.92 17.62
N ARG A 167 6.33 12.17 18.08
CA ARG A 167 6.51 12.50 19.51
C ARG A 167 5.43 11.91 20.42
N ARG A 168 4.23 11.65 19.90
CA ARG A 168 3.10 11.07 20.65
C ARG A 168 3.02 9.57 20.59
N SER A 169 3.85 8.93 19.77
CA SER A 169 3.90 7.47 19.66
C SER A 169 4.81 6.90 20.76
N ASP A 170 4.36 5.86 21.42
CA ASP A 170 5.15 5.15 22.43
C ASP A 170 6.14 4.17 21.76
N LEU A 171 5.83 3.76 20.53
CA LEU A 171 6.69 2.97 19.66
C LEU A 171 6.50 3.44 18.22
N VAL A 172 7.59 3.63 17.49
CA VAL A 172 7.58 3.90 16.05
C VAL A 172 8.26 2.73 15.34
N LEU A 173 7.50 2.06 14.49
CA LEU A 173 7.99 0.97 13.68
C LEU A 173 8.27 1.49 12.27
N VAL A 174 9.35 1.05 11.66
CA VAL A 174 9.75 1.45 10.31
C VAL A 174 9.96 0.22 9.44
N GLN A 175 9.47 0.28 8.20
CA GLN A 175 9.51 -0.83 7.27
C GLN A 175 10.87 -1.02 6.57
N SER A 176 11.76 -0.02 6.66
CA SER A 176 13.12 -0.03 6.14
C SER A 176 14.08 0.54 7.19
N GLU A 177 15.27 -0.01 7.31
CA GLU A 177 16.31 0.52 8.19
C GLU A 177 16.68 1.97 7.82
N LYS A 178 16.63 2.29 6.53
CA LYS A 178 16.87 3.66 6.04
C LYS A 178 15.82 4.67 6.46
N PHE A 179 14.67 4.23 6.97
CA PHE A 179 13.65 5.12 7.55
C PHE A 179 13.98 5.56 8.97
N VAL A 180 14.89 4.87 9.67
CA VAL A 180 15.23 5.18 11.07
C VAL A 180 15.71 6.63 11.21
N GLU A 181 16.73 7.02 10.43
CA GLU A 181 17.30 8.36 10.51
C GLU A 181 16.27 9.47 10.17
N PRO A 182 15.52 9.43 9.06
CA PRO A 182 14.49 10.42 8.77
C PRO A 182 13.42 10.55 9.85
N VAL A 183 13.01 9.45 10.47
CA VAL A 183 11.98 9.39 11.51
C VAL A 183 12.51 10.01 12.82
N VAL A 184 13.73 9.66 13.23
CA VAL A 184 14.39 10.23 14.42
C VAL A 184 14.63 11.73 14.23
N ARG A 185 15.14 12.15 13.08
CA ARG A 185 15.37 13.58 12.75
C ARG A 185 14.08 14.41 12.83
N ARG A 186 12.92 13.79 12.61
CA ARG A 186 11.60 14.41 12.78
C ARG A 186 11.02 14.31 14.18
N GLY A 187 11.81 13.85 15.14
CA GLY A 187 11.47 13.91 16.55
C GLY A 187 10.84 12.66 17.13
N ALA A 188 10.97 11.51 16.48
CA ALA A 188 10.81 10.24 17.16
C ALA A 188 11.96 10.04 18.14
N ASP A 189 11.67 9.47 19.30
CA ASP A 189 12.68 9.04 20.25
C ASP A 189 13.42 7.82 19.67
N ALA A 190 14.73 7.94 19.44
CA ALA A 190 15.55 6.86 18.87
C ALA A 190 15.46 5.56 19.68
N ALA A 191 15.30 5.66 21.02
CA ALA A 191 15.13 4.50 21.89
C ALA A 191 13.80 3.76 21.64
N ARG A 192 12.85 4.39 20.97
CA ARG A 192 11.51 3.85 20.65
C ARG A 192 11.29 3.55 19.18
N VAL A 193 12.31 3.71 18.34
CA VAL A 193 12.24 3.29 16.93
C VAL A 193 12.70 1.85 16.80
N ARG A 194 11.94 1.03 16.05
CA ARG A 194 12.30 -0.36 15.76
C ARG A 194 12.04 -0.67 14.29
N TYR A 195 12.93 -1.46 13.72
CA TYR A 195 12.75 -2.00 12.37
C TYR A 195 11.74 -3.16 12.41
N LEU A 196 10.71 -3.06 11.61
CA LEU A 196 9.72 -4.10 11.34
C LEU A 196 9.52 -4.15 9.83
N PRO A 197 10.20 -5.05 9.11
CA PRO A 197 10.09 -5.14 7.66
C PRO A 197 8.70 -5.59 7.23
N ASN A 198 8.35 -5.23 6.02
CA ASN A 198 7.24 -5.87 5.34
C ASN A 198 7.62 -7.33 4.99
N TRP A 199 6.64 -8.20 4.95
CA TRP A 199 6.79 -9.62 4.61
C TRP A 199 6.04 -9.95 3.33
N ALA A 200 6.34 -11.09 2.72
CA ALA A 200 5.47 -11.70 1.73
C ALA A 200 4.38 -12.54 2.43
N GLU A 201 3.20 -12.57 1.88
CA GLU A 201 2.09 -13.35 2.38
C GLU A 201 2.39 -14.86 2.27
N SER A 202 1.81 -15.69 3.15
CA SER A 202 2.14 -17.11 3.28
C SER A 202 1.86 -17.97 2.04
N PHE A 203 1.00 -17.47 1.14
CA PHE A 203 0.74 -18.15 -0.14
C PHE A 203 1.88 -17.98 -1.17
N TYR A 204 2.78 -16.99 -1.01
CA TYR A 204 3.99 -16.88 -1.84
C TYR A 204 4.99 -17.98 -1.46
N ARG A 205 4.88 -19.09 -2.16
CA ARG A 205 5.78 -20.25 -2.03
C ARG A 205 6.06 -20.83 -3.40
N PRO A 206 7.16 -21.54 -3.59
CA PRO A 206 7.44 -22.23 -4.84
C PRO A 206 6.28 -23.14 -5.23
N VAL A 207 5.83 -22.99 -6.45
CA VAL A 207 4.77 -23.83 -7.04
C VAL A 207 5.40 -24.73 -8.10
N PRO A 208 5.25 -26.05 -8.00
CA PRO A 208 5.67 -26.94 -9.08
C PRO A 208 4.86 -26.63 -10.34
N LEU A 209 5.55 -26.36 -11.44
CA LEU A 209 4.89 -26.30 -12.76
C LEU A 209 4.78 -27.72 -13.32
N ALA A 210 3.68 -28.03 -13.97
CA ALA A 210 3.50 -29.27 -14.68
C ALA A 210 4.58 -29.38 -15.78
N LYS A 211 5.28 -30.52 -15.84
CA LYS A 211 6.38 -30.74 -16.78
C LYS A 211 5.94 -30.94 -18.24
N ASP A 212 4.67 -31.21 -18.46
CA ASP A 212 4.13 -31.61 -19.75
C ASP A 212 3.15 -30.55 -20.29
N GLY A 213 3.69 -29.51 -20.94
CA GLY A 213 2.96 -28.73 -21.92
C GLY A 213 1.78 -27.85 -21.45
N ASP A 214 1.27 -28.06 -20.29
CA ASP A 214 0.22 -27.20 -19.69
C ASP A 214 0.84 -25.94 -19.12
N ASP A 215 0.87 -24.88 -19.92
CA ASP A 215 1.15 -23.54 -19.43
C ASP A 215 -0.12 -22.98 -18.74
N PRO A 216 -0.21 -23.05 -17.38
CA PRO A 216 -1.41 -22.66 -16.65
C PRO A 216 -1.70 -21.17 -16.76
N VAL A 217 -0.78 -20.39 -17.30
CA VAL A 217 -0.83 -18.92 -17.32
C VAL A 217 -0.67 -18.33 -18.72
N SER A 218 -0.42 -19.16 -19.76
CA SER A 218 -0.29 -18.75 -21.16
C SER A 218 0.74 -17.64 -21.36
N LEU A 219 1.95 -17.86 -20.85
CA LEU A 219 3.09 -16.97 -21.10
C LEU A 219 3.63 -17.16 -22.54
N PRO A 220 4.25 -16.13 -23.13
CA PRO A 220 4.90 -16.24 -24.42
C PRO A 220 6.07 -17.24 -24.36
N ARG A 221 6.34 -17.92 -25.49
CA ARG A 221 7.49 -18.81 -25.58
C ARG A 221 8.80 -18.02 -25.60
N GLY A 222 9.81 -18.46 -24.86
CA GLY A 222 11.11 -17.82 -24.78
C GLY A 222 11.56 -17.61 -23.33
N PHE A 223 12.52 -16.71 -23.11
CA PHE A 223 12.95 -16.31 -21.77
C PHE A 223 12.04 -15.18 -21.26
N VAL A 224 11.20 -15.48 -20.30
CA VAL A 224 10.16 -14.58 -19.81
C VAL A 224 10.63 -13.74 -18.62
N ILE A 225 10.63 -12.44 -18.79
CA ILE A 225 10.83 -11.45 -17.71
C ILE A 225 9.48 -10.89 -17.32
N LEU A 226 9.03 -11.17 -16.09
CA LEU A 226 7.74 -10.72 -15.58
C LEU A 226 7.89 -9.51 -14.66
N PHE A 227 7.26 -8.40 -15.04
CA PHE A 227 6.96 -7.27 -14.17
C PHE A 227 5.50 -7.38 -13.72
N ALA A 228 5.25 -7.58 -12.42
CA ALA A 228 3.91 -7.67 -11.86
C ALA A 228 3.71 -6.62 -10.78
N GLY A 229 2.84 -5.63 -11.02
CA GLY A 229 2.61 -4.56 -10.07
C GLY A 229 1.85 -3.36 -10.62
N ASN A 230 1.93 -2.26 -9.89
CA ASN A 230 1.32 -1.00 -10.31
C ASN A 230 2.09 -0.42 -11.52
N LEU A 231 1.38 -0.14 -12.61
CA LEU A 231 1.94 0.54 -13.79
C LEU A 231 1.88 2.06 -13.57
N GLY A 232 2.77 2.56 -12.69
CA GLY A 232 2.78 3.94 -12.23
C GLY A 232 4.07 4.71 -12.56
N GLU A 233 4.11 5.97 -12.12
CA GLU A 233 5.22 6.90 -12.39
C GLU A 233 6.53 6.54 -11.68
N VAL A 234 6.46 5.81 -10.58
CA VAL A 234 7.63 5.48 -9.77
C VAL A 234 8.34 4.21 -10.20
N GLN A 235 7.71 3.40 -11.04
CA GLN A 235 8.24 2.10 -11.48
C GLN A 235 9.22 2.19 -12.66
N SER A 236 9.53 3.39 -13.16
CA SER A 236 10.48 3.57 -14.27
C SER A 236 10.21 2.68 -15.48
N LEU A 237 8.95 2.63 -15.92
CA LEU A 237 8.52 1.78 -17.06
C LEU A 237 9.25 2.14 -18.35
N GLU A 238 9.67 3.40 -18.49
CA GLU A 238 10.47 3.89 -19.59
C GLU A 238 11.79 3.10 -19.75
N THR A 239 12.47 2.87 -18.63
CA THR A 239 13.74 2.12 -18.60
C THR A 239 13.55 0.68 -19.05
N ILE A 240 12.43 0.05 -18.65
CA ILE A 240 12.14 -1.33 -19.06
C ILE A 240 11.85 -1.40 -20.57
N VAL A 241 11.05 -0.47 -21.09
CA VAL A 241 10.73 -0.41 -22.53
C VAL A 241 11.99 -0.11 -23.36
N GLU A 242 12.86 0.77 -22.86
CA GLU A 242 14.13 1.07 -23.49
C GLU A 242 15.05 -0.16 -23.54
N ALA A 243 15.18 -0.87 -22.43
CA ALA A 243 15.94 -2.12 -22.36
C ALA A 243 15.38 -3.17 -23.36
N ALA A 244 14.04 -3.32 -23.42
CA ALA A 244 13.41 -4.23 -24.36
C ALA A 244 13.73 -3.85 -25.84
N ALA A 245 13.74 -2.56 -26.14
CA ALA A 245 14.09 -2.07 -27.48
C ALA A 245 15.57 -2.34 -27.85
N LEU A 246 16.47 -2.15 -26.89
CA LEU A 246 17.90 -2.37 -27.09
C LEU A 246 18.26 -3.84 -27.34
N VAL A 247 17.65 -4.76 -26.55
CA VAL A 247 18.02 -6.19 -26.64
C VAL A 247 17.26 -6.95 -27.73
N ARG A 248 16.26 -6.33 -28.37
CA ARG A 248 15.38 -7.00 -29.34
C ARG A 248 16.13 -7.69 -30.50
N SER A 249 17.18 -7.06 -31.01
CA SER A 249 17.96 -7.61 -32.13
C SER A 249 18.99 -8.65 -31.68
N GLU A 250 19.51 -8.53 -30.47
CA GLU A 250 20.57 -9.37 -29.95
C GLU A 250 20.03 -10.62 -29.23
N ALA A 251 18.87 -10.50 -28.59
CA ALA A 251 18.23 -11.55 -27.82
C ALA A 251 16.71 -11.61 -28.08
N PRO A 252 16.27 -11.98 -29.30
CA PRO A 252 14.85 -11.95 -29.68
C PRO A 252 14.00 -12.98 -28.91
N GLN A 253 14.62 -13.94 -28.23
CA GLN A 253 13.94 -14.92 -27.37
C GLN A 253 13.48 -14.30 -26.04
N ILE A 254 13.92 -13.10 -25.65
CA ILE A 254 13.49 -12.44 -24.41
C ILE A 254 12.08 -11.87 -24.60
N GLN A 255 11.19 -12.27 -23.70
CA GLN A 255 9.80 -11.85 -23.66
C GLN A 255 9.52 -11.06 -22.39
N TRP A 256 9.04 -9.85 -22.53
CA TRP A 256 8.73 -8.95 -21.43
C TRP A 256 7.23 -8.97 -21.17
N VAL A 257 6.83 -9.38 -19.98
CA VAL A 257 5.41 -9.44 -19.61
C VAL A 257 5.15 -8.42 -18.52
N PHE A 258 4.32 -7.43 -18.81
CA PHE A 258 3.83 -6.46 -17.84
C PHE A 258 2.44 -6.86 -17.38
N MET A 259 2.28 -7.12 -16.10
CA MET A 259 1.02 -7.48 -15.49
C MET A 259 0.61 -6.45 -14.46
N GLY A 260 -0.55 -5.82 -14.63
CA GLY A 260 -1.05 -4.88 -13.64
C GLY A 260 -1.95 -3.80 -14.19
N VAL A 261 -2.30 -2.89 -13.31
CA VAL A 261 -3.08 -1.67 -13.59
C VAL A 261 -2.30 -0.43 -13.13
N GLY A 262 -2.59 0.71 -13.71
CA GLY A 262 -1.95 1.96 -13.30
C GLY A 262 -2.14 3.08 -14.31
N ARG A 263 -1.79 4.30 -13.89
CA ARG A 263 -1.98 5.51 -14.72
C ARG A 263 -1.13 5.52 -15.99
N ARG A 264 -0.08 4.74 -16.02
CA ARG A 264 0.87 4.68 -17.15
C ARG A 264 0.56 3.56 -18.13
N ARG A 265 -0.53 2.78 -17.92
CA ARG A 265 -0.88 1.66 -18.81
C ARG A 265 -1.11 2.13 -20.24
N ALA A 266 -1.91 3.16 -20.45
CA ALA A 266 -2.18 3.69 -21.79
C ALA A 266 -0.90 4.18 -22.49
N TRP A 267 -0.05 4.90 -21.75
CA TRP A 267 1.25 5.31 -22.28
C TRP A 267 2.12 4.10 -22.68
N LEU A 268 2.12 3.05 -21.87
CA LEU A 268 2.89 1.83 -22.17
C LEU A 268 2.38 1.14 -23.43
N GLU A 269 1.05 1.07 -23.63
CA GLU A 269 0.42 0.54 -24.84
C GLU A 269 0.84 1.33 -26.09
N GLU A 270 0.78 2.66 -26.03
CA GLU A 270 1.22 3.55 -27.12
C GLU A 270 2.72 3.40 -27.41
N GLU A 271 3.55 3.28 -26.39
CA GLU A 271 5.00 3.21 -26.55
C GLU A 271 5.45 1.87 -27.14
N ILE A 272 4.80 0.76 -26.78
CA ILE A 272 5.01 -0.58 -27.39
C ILE A 272 4.71 -0.53 -28.89
N LEU A 273 3.59 0.07 -29.28
CA LEU A 273 3.21 0.22 -30.68
C LEU A 273 4.19 1.14 -31.44
N ARG A 274 4.51 2.30 -30.87
CA ARG A 274 5.41 3.28 -31.47
C ARG A 274 6.79 2.72 -31.76
N ARG A 275 7.30 1.85 -30.89
CA ARG A 275 8.62 1.22 -31.01
C ARG A 275 8.59 -0.12 -31.74
N GLY A 276 7.43 -0.61 -32.15
CA GLY A 276 7.27 -1.90 -32.82
C GLY A 276 7.68 -3.09 -31.94
N LEU A 277 7.40 -3.04 -30.64
CA LEU A 277 7.81 -4.05 -29.65
C LEU A 277 6.75 -5.15 -29.42
N GLY A 278 5.62 -5.14 -30.14
CA GLY A 278 4.50 -6.05 -29.89
C GLY A 278 4.82 -7.54 -30.00
N ALA A 279 5.93 -7.92 -30.66
CA ALA A 279 6.37 -9.31 -30.75
C ALA A 279 7.11 -9.78 -29.47
N SER A 280 7.63 -8.86 -28.64
CA SER A 280 8.46 -9.18 -27.45
C SER A 280 7.97 -8.55 -26.16
N VAL A 281 7.01 -7.63 -26.21
CA VAL A 281 6.46 -6.95 -25.02
C VAL A 281 4.96 -7.18 -24.96
N HIS A 282 4.50 -7.76 -23.86
CA HIS A 282 3.13 -8.23 -23.68
C HIS A 282 2.50 -7.58 -22.46
N LEU A 283 1.29 -7.06 -22.61
CA LEU A 283 0.50 -6.53 -21.51
C LEU A 283 -0.54 -7.55 -21.05
N ARG A 284 -0.67 -7.71 -19.75
CA ARG A 284 -1.66 -8.56 -19.09
C ARG A 284 -2.44 -7.74 -18.06
N ASP A 285 -3.67 -8.17 -17.83
CA ASP A 285 -4.47 -7.59 -16.77
C ASP A 285 -4.00 -8.07 -15.41
N ALA A 286 -4.23 -7.24 -14.37
CA ALA A 286 -3.92 -7.60 -12.99
C ALA A 286 -4.65 -8.90 -12.60
N ARG A 287 -3.97 -9.72 -11.83
CA ARG A 287 -4.52 -10.95 -11.25
C ARG A 287 -4.61 -10.80 -9.72
N PRO A 288 -5.49 -11.56 -9.06
CA PRO A 288 -5.49 -11.67 -7.60
C PRO A 288 -4.11 -12.10 -7.08
N ALA A 289 -3.75 -11.63 -5.90
CA ALA A 289 -2.43 -11.89 -5.30
C ALA A 289 -2.18 -13.41 -5.14
N GLU A 290 -3.23 -14.16 -4.81
CA GLU A 290 -3.19 -15.61 -4.62
C GLU A 290 -2.86 -16.40 -5.90
N ALA A 291 -3.09 -15.81 -7.07
CA ALA A 291 -2.71 -16.40 -8.35
C ALA A 291 -1.24 -16.13 -8.72
N MET A 292 -0.61 -15.14 -8.10
CA MET A 292 0.74 -14.68 -8.47
C MET A 292 1.85 -15.73 -8.29
N PRO A 293 1.81 -16.64 -7.32
CA PRO A 293 2.84 -17.70 -7.21
C PRO A 293 3.00 -18.54 -8.47
N VAL A 294 1.91 -18.86 -9.17
CA VAL A 294 1.96 -19.65 -10.43
C VAL A 294 2.60 -18.82 -11.55
N TRP A 295 2.24 -17.53 -11.67
CA TRP A 295 2.84 -16.62 -12.66
C TRP A 295 4.33 -16.39 -12.40
N ALA A 296 4.69 -16.23 -11.12
CA ALA A 296 6.09 -16.08 -10.72
C ALA A 296 6.91 -17.33 -10.99
N ALA A 297 6.33 -18.53 -10.76
CA ALA A 297 7.00 -19.79 -11.05
C ALA A 297 7.16 -20.06 -12.55
N ALA A 298 6.23 -19.57 -13.39
CA ALA A 298 6.26 -19.73 -14.85
C ALA A 298 7.22 -18.74 -15.55
N ALA A 299 7.63 -17.67 -14.88
CA ALA A 299 8.58 -16.70 -15.43
C ALA A 299 10.03 -17.14 -15.14
N ASP A 300 10.95 -16.85 -16.07
CA ASP A 300 12.37 -17.10 -15.89
C ASP A 300 13.05 -16.05 -14.98
N ALA A 301 12.52 -14.82 -15.00
CA ALA A 301 12.99 -13.74 -14.16
C ALA A 301 11.83 -12.84 -13.70
N LEU A 302 11.92 -12.36 -12.45
CA LEU A 302 11.02 -11.35 -11.91
C LEU A 302 11.72 -9.99 -11.89
N LEU A 303 11.04 -8.97 -12.40
CA LEU A 303 11.59 -7.63 -12.51
C LEU A 303 10.92 -6.68 -11.51
N VAL A 304 11.73 -6.00 -10.74
CA VAL A 304 11.33 -4.90 -9.85
C VAL A 304 12.16 -3.68 -10.19
N THR A 305 11.51 -2.60 -10.57
CA THR A 305 12.18 -1.35 -10.91
C THR A 305 11.58 -0.18 -10.16
N LEU A 306 12.43 0.79 -9.82
CA LEU A 306 12.04 2.07 -9.27
C LEU A 306 12.83 3.17 -9.98
N ARG A 307 12.18 4.33 -10.16
CA ARG A 307 12.86 5.52 -10.65
C ARG A 307 13.99 5.91 -9.68
N ALA A 308 15.10 6.36 -10.23
CA ALA A 308 16.19 6.92 -9.45
C ALA A 308 15.72 8.21 -8.76
N ASP A 309 15.33 8.09 -7.49
CA ASP A 309 14.83 9.17 -6.64
C ASP A 309 15.31 8.92 -5.20
N PRO A 310 15.90 9.94 -4.54
CA PRO A 310 16.42 9.76 -3.17
C PRO A 310 15.40 9.25 -2.17
N VAL A 311 14.11 9.57 -2.33
CA VAL A 311 13.04 9.09 -1.45
C VAL A 311 12.76 7.62 -1.69
N LEU A 312 12.73 7.18 -2.96
CA LEU A 312 12.52 5.78 -3.32
C LEU A 312 13.71 4.89 -2.98
N ALA A 313 14.90 5.45 -2.87
CA ALA A 313 16.10 4.74 -2.42
C ALA A 313 16.09 4.39 -0.91
N LEU A 314 15.11 4.90 -0.17
CA LEU A 314 14.95 4.61 1.26
C LEU A 314 14.07 3.36 1.52
N THR A 315 13.35 2.87 0.50
CA THR A 315 12.42 1.74 0.62
C THR A 315 13.08 0.39 0.38
#